data_02d10d7539db1cf90edaa2f724ffd941
#
_entry.id   02d10d7539db1cf90edaa2f724ffd941
#
_cell.length_a   1.000
_cell.length_b   1.000
_cell.length_c   1.000
_cell.angle_alpha   90.00
_cell.angle_beta   90.00
_cell.angle_gamma   90.00
#
_symmetry.space_group_name_H-M   'P 1'
#
loop_
_entity.id
_entity.type
_entity.pdbx_description
1 polymer ?
#
loop_
_entity_poly.entity_id
_entity_poly.type
_entity_poly.pdbx_seq_one_letter_code
_entity_poly.pdbx_strand_id
1 'polypeptide(L)'
;TLVVATAVTGYLAEVNWHLPFLVYLLPLVAIILTIHLKDENADGEAQVTSSDKSPADTSSSAETAAPAIPGKYGIHVRHLLKLMLFYGLTTYIVLIVTFNLPFLMEEHHFSSGNSGMMISLFFLAIMAPGFFLGHVVKYLKEKTKFYSLLCIALGLALIWISPKEWLIIPGCILVGLGYGVIQPLIYDKTVDTAVPQKTTLALAFVMAMNYLAVLLCPFIVDFFQSLFHVRSQEFPFIFNLCITILALIWAYRRKTDFLFRDKL
;
A
#
# COMPACT_ATOMS: atom_id res chain seq x y z
N THR A 1 12.02 4.99 6.71
CA THR A 1 12.98 5.52 5.70
C THR A 1 12.32 6.45 4.69
N LEU A 2 11.20 6.07 4.02
CA LEU A 2 10.53 6.91 3.02
C LEU A 2 10.09 8.28 3.56
N VAL A 3 9.53 8.36 4.76
CA VAL A 3 9.08 9.61 5.39
C VAL A 3 10.22 10.63 5.50
N VAL A 4 11.37 10.20 5.97
CA VAL A 4 12.54 11.07 6.12
C VAL A 4 13.17 11.37 4.76
N ALA A 5 13.28 10.37 3.90
CA ALA A 5 13.89 10.54 2.58
C ALA A 5 13.14 11.55 1.71
N THR A 6 11.80 11.52 1.69
CA THR A 6 11.01 12.47 0.88
C THR A 6 11.09 13.90 1.40
N ALA A 7 11.09 14.12 2.72
CA ALA A 7 11.31 15.46 3.28
C ALA A 7 12.71 16.00 2.93
N VAL A 8 13.75 15.19 3.17
CA VAL A 8 15.14 15.59 2.90
C VAL A 8 15.35 15.86 1.41
N THR A 9 14.86 14.99 0.52
CA THR A 9 14.96 15.19 -0.93
C THR A 9 14.25 16.46 -1.39
N GLY A 10 13.09 16.79 -0.85
CA GLY A 10 12.37 18.03 -1.19
C GLY A 10 13.18 19.28 -0.86
N TYR A 11 13.76 19.37 0.35
CA TYR A 11 14.62 20.50 0.73
C TYR A 11 15.95 20.54 -0.03
N LEU A 12 16.56 19.38 -0.29
CA LEU A 12 17.80 19.33 -1.08
C LEU A 12 17.56 19.79 -2.52
N ALA A 13 16.40 19.52 -3.10
CA ALA A 13 16.03 19.96 -4.44
C ALA A 13 15.91 21.48 -4.56
N GLU A 14 15.52 22.18 -3.47
CA GLU A 14 15.49 23.64 -3.43
C GLU A 14 16.89 24.27 -3.52
N VAL A 15 17.87 23.63 -2.89
CA VAL A 15 19.25 24.14 -2.89
C VAL A 15 19.93 23.85 -4.23
N ASN A 16 19.81 22.62 -4.70
CA ASN A 16 20.36 22.19 -6.00
C ASN A 16 19.66 20.91 -6.46
N TRP A 17 19.18 20.88 -7.69
CA TRP A 17 18.47 19.75 -8.26
C TRP A 17 19.31 18.46 -8.36
N HIS A 18 20.65 18.53 -8.23
CA HIS A 18 21.53 17.37 -8.17
C HIS A 18 21.59 16.73 -6.77
N LEU A 19 21.35 17.48 -5.70
CA LEU A 19 21.53 17.00 -4.34
C LEU A 19 20.58 15.84 -3.95
N PRO A 20 19.32 15.77 -4.43
CA PRO A 20 18.46 14.62 -4.22
C PRO A 20 19.08 13.28 -4.60
N PHE A 21 19.96 13.26 -5.62
CA PHE A 21 20.64 12.03 -6.06
C PHE A 21 21.61 11.48 -4.99
N LEU A 22 22.08 12.28 -4.03
CA LEU A 22 22.87 11.81 -2.91
C LEU A 22 22.10 10.84 -2.00
N VAL A 23 20.77 10.94 -1.95
CA VAL A 23 19.93 10.00 -1.19
C VAL A 23 20.02 8.59 -1.77
N TYR A 24 20.25 8.44 -3.07
CA TYR A 24 20.48 7.14 -3.71
C TYR A 24 21.83 6.51 -3.32
N LEU A 25 22.74 7.23 -2.66
CA LEU A 25 23.96 6.65 -2.08
C LEU A 25 23.72 5.95 -0.73
N LEU A 26 22.57 6.17 -0.09
CA LEU A 26 22.22 5.50 1.17
C LEU A 26 22.30 3.95 1.10
N PRO A 27 21.86 3.27 0.03
CA PRO A 27 22.06 1.83 -0.12
C PRO A 27 23.52 1.39 -0.12
N LEU A 28 24.46 2.23 -0.57
CA LEU A 28 25.89 1.93 -0.51
C LEU A 28 26.38 1.83 0.92
N VAL A 29 25.87 2.69 1.82
CA VAL A 29 26.20 2.63 3.25
C VAL A 29 25.68 1.30 3.83
N ALA A 30 24.48 0.88 3.46
CA ALA A 30 23.93 -0.41 3.89
C ALA A 30 24.77 -1.58 3.38
N ILE A 31 25.23 -1.56 2.13
CA ILE A 31 26.13 -2.58 1.56
C ILE A 31 27.45 -2.62 2.33
N ILE A 32 28.08 -1.47 2.60
CA ILE A 32 29.32 -1.38 3.35
C ILE A 32 29.14 -1.94 4.78
N LEU A 33 28.02 -1.59 5.44
CA LEU A 33 27.70 -2.13 6.77
C LEU A 33 27.48 -3.64 6.72
N THR A 34 26.83 -4.17 5.68
CA THR A 34 26.60 -5.61 5.50
C THR A 34 27.92 -6.38 5.31
N ILE A 35 28.89 -5.81 4.59
CA ILE A 35 30.23 -6.40 4.43
C ILE A 35 30.98 -6.45 5.76
N HIS A 36 30.73 -5.51 6.67
CA HIS A 36 31.34 -5.48 8.01
C HIS A 36 30.62 -6.32 9.05
N LEU A 37 29.35 -6.73 8.78
CA LEU A 37 28.65 -7.72 9.60
C LEU A 37 29.28 -9.08 9.34
N LYS A 38 30.10 -9.53 10.29
CA LYS A 38 30.67 -10.89 10.29
C LYS A 38 29.51 -11.87 10.44
N ASP A 39 29.43 -12.85 9.55
CA ASP A 39 28.48 -13.96 9.66
C ASP A 39 28.74 -14.76 10.93
N GLU A 40 28.12 -14.39 12.04
CA GLU A 40 28.17 -15.17 13.30
C GLU A 40 27.39 -16.49 13.19
N ASN A 41 26.64 -16.70 12.11
CA ASN A 41 25.80 -17.90 11.91
C ASN A 41 26.44 -19.00 11.05
N ALA A 42 27.66 -18.84 10.55
CA ALA A 42 28.32 -19.87 9.76
C ALA A 42 28.72 -21.08 10.61
N ASP A 43 28.86 -20.92 11.93
CA ASP A 43 29.29 -22.02 12.82
C ASP A 43 28.11 -22.77 13.48
N GLY A 44 26.86 -22.32 13.30
CA GLY A 44 25.67 -22.91 13.91
C GLY A 44 24.94 -23.96 13.05
N GLU A 45 25.10 -23.94 11.73
CA GLU A 45 24.37 -24.87 10.83
C GLU A 45 25.12 -26.19 10.54
N ALA A 46 26.37 -26.34 10.99
CA ALA A 46 27.15 -27.57 10.80
C ALA A 46 26.90 -28.68 11.84
N GLN A 47 26.02 -28.45 12.85
CA GLN A 47 25.79 -29.45 13.92
C GLN A 47 24.39 -30.05 13.99
N VAL A 48 23.48 -29.82 13.03
CA VAL A 48 22.11 -30.38 13.06
C VAL A 48 21.87 -31.47 11.99
N THR A 49 22.90 -32.00 11.36
CA THR A 49 22.75 -33.12 10.40
C THR A 49 23.56 -34.35 10.81
N SER A 50 23.36 -34.88 12.02
CA SER A 50 23.61 -36.31 12.30
C SER A 50 23.16 -36.66 13.72
N SER A 51 21.88 -36.93 13.91
CA SER A 51 21.48 -37.95 14.90
C SER A 51 20.17 -38.56 14.48
N ASP A 52 20.34 -39.78 14.09
CA ASP A 52 19.48 -40.84 13.63
C ASP A 52 18.54 -41.34 14.74
N LYS A 53 17.41 -41.91 14.30
CA LYS A 53 16.51 -42.89 14.94
C LYS A 53 15.38 -42.46 15.88
N SER A 54 14.20 -42.62 15.28
CA SER A 54 12.92 -43.24 15.74
C SER A 54 13.03 -44.28 16.89
N PRO A 55 11.97 -44.69 17.61
CA PRO A 55 10.54 -44.47 17.38
C PRO A 55 9.67 -44.25 18.64
N ALA A 56 8.40 -44.00 18.37
CA ALA A 56 7.21 -44.41 19.13
C ALA A 56 6.71 -43.54 20.31
N ASP A 57 5.47 -43.17 20.09
CA ASP A 57 4.33 -43.12 21.00
C ASP A 57 4.02 -41.84 21.78
N THR A 58 2.84 -41.42 21.47
CA THR A 58 1.72 -41.06 22.36
C THR A 58 1.37 -39.59 22.45
N SER A 59 0.18 -39.36 21.91
CA SER A 59 -0.91 -38.51 22.38
C SER A 59 -0.97 -37.05 21.97
N SER A 60 -1.92 -36.84 21.11
CA SER A 60 -3.05 -35.93 21.33
C SER A 60 -2.72 -34.47 21.68
N SER A 61 -2.61 -33.67 20.64
CA SER A 61 -3.05 -32.27 20.75
C SER A 61 -3.92 -31.98 19.52
N ALA A 62 -5.12 -31.62 19.79
CA ALA A 62 -6.19 -31.33 18.84
C ALA A 62 -5.68 -30.56 17.62
N GLU A 63 -5.58 -31.27 16.52
CA GLU A 63 -5.54 -30.71 15.18
C GLU A 63 -6.89 -30.02 14.96
N THR A 64 -6.94 -28.71 15.26
CA THR A 64 -8.06 -27.89 14.85
C THR A 64 -8.05 -27.94 13.33
N ALA A 65 -8.90 -28.78 12.77
CA ALA A 65 -9.08 -28.98 11.35
C ALA A 65 -9.28 -27.59 10.71
N ALA A 66 -8.26 -27.11 10.03
CA ALA A 66 -8.38 -25.98 9.15
C ALA A 66 -9.48 -26.30 8.15
N PRO A 67 -10.50 -25.43 7.96
CA PRO A 67 -11.60 -25.71 7.03
C PRO A 67 -11.00 -25.98 5.65
N ALA A 68 -11.38 -27.11 5.08
CA ALA A 68 -10.96 -27.53 3.75
C ALA A 68 -11.30 -26.40 2.76
N ILE A 69 -10.28 -25.75 2.23
CA ILE A 69 -10.45 -24.72 1.19
C ILE A 69 -10.73 -25.46 -0.12
N PRO A 70 -11.98 -25.45 -0.66
CA PRO A 70 -12.31 -26.17 -1.87
C PRO A 70 -11.80 -25.37 -3.07
N GLY A 71 -10.60 -25.66 -3.51
CA GLY A 71 -10.03 -25.13 -4.74
C GLY A 71 -9.12 -26.16 -5.37
N LYS A 72 -9.27 -26.43 -6.67
CA LYS A 72 -8.47 -27.38 -7.46
C LYS A 72 -6.94 -27.17 -7.29
N TYR A 73 -6.55 -25.99 -6.79
CA TYR A 73 -5.16 -25.58 -6.59
C TYR A 73 -4.84 -25.13 -5.14
N GLY A 74 -5.75 -25.30 -4.17
CA GLY A 74 -5.56 -24.82 -2.80
C GLY A 74 -5.54 -23.28 -2.67
N ILE A 75 -6.08 -22.56 -3.64
CA ILE A 75 -6.27 -21.11 -3.64
C ILE A 75 -7.64 -20.80 -4.20
N HIS A 76 -8.40 -19.94 -3.53
CA HIS A 76 -9.64 -19.40 -4.07
C HIS A 76 -9.39 -18.31 -5.12
N VAL A 77 -9.10 -18.70 -6.36
CA VAL A 77 -8.68 -17.82 -7.45
C VAL A 77 -9.64 -16.64 -7.66
N ARG A 78 -10.95 -16.86 -7.57
CA ARG A 78 -11.96 -15.78 -7.73
C ARG A 78 -11.87 -14.72 -6.63
N HIS A 79 -11.61 -15.13 -5.39
CA HIS A 79 -11.43 -14.20 -4.27
C HIS A 79 -10.11 -13.47 -4.38
N LEU A 80 -9.03 -14.20 -4.66
CA LEU A 80 -7.70 -13.64 -4.89
C LEU A 80 -7.73 -12.58 -6.00
N LEU A 81 -8.36 -12.88 -7.15
CA LEU A 81 -8.48 -11.92 -8.26
C LEU A 81 -9.22 -10.65 -7.85
N LYS A 82 -10.30 -10.77 -7.08
CA LYS A 82 -11.03 -9.60 -6.57
C LYS A 82 -10.17 -8.75 -5.62
N LEU A 83 -9.40 -9.41 -4.73
CA LEU A 83 -8.46 -8.72 -3.84
C LEU A 83 -7.36 -8.02 -4.64
N MET A 84 -6.78 -8.69 -5.64
CA MET A 84 -5.77 -8.12 -6.53
C MET A 84 -6.29 -6.88 -7.27
N LEU A 85 -7.48 -6.98 -7.88
CA LEU A 85 -8.08 -5.86 -8.61
C LEU A 85 -8.41 -4.69 -7.68
N PHE A 86 -8.97 -4.98 -6.51
CA PHE A 86 -9.29 -3.94 -5.52
C PHE A 86 -8.01 -3.27 -5.00
N TYR A 87 -6.96 -4.06 -4.72
CA TYR A 87 -5.68 -3.53 -4.29
C TYR A 87 -5.00 -2.69 -5.38
N GLY A 88 -4.94 -3.20 -6.60
CA GLY A 88 -4.39 -2.45 -7.73
C GLY A 88 -5.11 -1.12 -7.97
N LEU A 89 -6.46 -1.13 -7.89
CA LEU A 89 -7.26 0.09 -8.03
C LEU A 89 -6.97 1.09 -6.91
N THR A 90 -6.98 0.65 -5.65
CA THR A 90 -6.72 1.56 -4.51
C THR A 90 -5.30 2.07 -4.50
N THR A 91 -4.31 1.24 -4.86
CA THR A 91 -2.92 1.67 -5.02
C THR A 91 -2.81 2.72 -6.13
N TYR A 92 -3.41 2.48 -7.30
CA TYR A 92 -3.42 3.43 -8.41
C TYR A 92 -3.98 4.79 -7.98
N ILE A 93 -5.15 4.81 -7.32
CA ILE A 93 -5.77 6.05 -6.84
C ILE A 93 -4.83 6.82 -5.90
N VAL A 94 -4.18 6.13 -4.99
CA VAL A 94 -3.37 6.75 -3.94
C VAL A 94 -2.01 7.23 -4.45
N LEU A 95 -1.46 6.55 -5.46
CA LEU A 95 -0.21 6.94 -6.10
C LEU A 95 -0.29 8.28 -6.84
N ILE A 96 -1.49 8.75 -7.18
CA ILE A 96 -1.69 10.08 -7.74
C ILE A 96 -1.12 11.16 -6.81
N VAL A 97 -1.30 11.01 -5.50
CA VAL A 97 -0.72 11.97 -4.54
C VAL A 97 0.81 11.95 -4.63
N THR A 98 1.42 10.78 -4.70
CA THR A 98 2.89 10.68 -4.74
C THR A 98 3.49 11.22 -6.05
N PHE A 99 2.84 10.93 -7.18
CA PHE A 99 3.40 11.26 -8.50
C PHE A 99 2.99 12.65 -9.01
N ASN A 100 1.78 13.09 -8.71
CA ASN A 100 1.24 14.33 -9.30
C ASN A 100 1.17 15.51 -8.32
N LEU A 101 1.26 15.26 -6.99
CA LEU A 101 1.24 16.37 -6.02
C LEU A 101 2.41 17.36 -6.21
N PRO A 102 3.67 16.93 -6.47
CA PRO A 102 4.75 17.87 -6.71
C PRO A 102 4.47 18.80 -7.89
N PHE A 103 3.94 18.27 -9.00
CA PHE A 103 3.60 19.06 -10.19
C PHE A 103 2.43 20.01 -9.94
N LEU A 104 1.41 19.57 -9.17
CA LEU A 104 0.32 20.45 -8.78
C LEU A 104 0.83 21.61 -7.91
N MET A 105 1.72 21.34 -6.99
CA MET A 105 2.31 22.35 -6.12
C MET A 105 3.22 23.33 -6.89
N GLU A 106 3.96 22.82 -7.86
CA GLU A 106 4.77 23.64 -8.77
C GLU A 106 3.88 24.59 -9.62
N GLU A 107 2.76 24.09 -10.17
CA GLU A 107 1.77 24.90 -10.90
C GLU A 107 1.23 26.05 -10.04
N HIS A 108 1.09 25.84 -8.75
CA HIS A 108 0.67 26.85 -7.78
C HIS A 108 1.81 27.66 -7.15
N HIS A 109 3.05 27.56 -7.66
CA HIS A 109 4.25 28.27 -7.20
C HIS A 109 4.65 27.97 -5.75
N PHE A 110 4.35 26.77 -5.25
CA PHE A 110 4.87 26.31 -3.96
C PHE A 110 6.28 25.76 -4.08
N SER A 111 7.01 25.80 -2.97
CA SER A 111 8.37 25.31 -2.93
C SER A 111 8.44 23.77 -3.01
N SER A 112 9.54 23.28 -3.56
CA SER A 112 9.81 21.81 -3.63
C SER A 112 9.94 21.19 -2.24
N GLY A 113 10.46 21.93 -1.24
CA GLY A 113 10.53 21.48 0.15
C GLY A 113 9.16 21.26 0.76
N ASN A 114 8.20 22.15 0.49
CA ASN A 114 6.82 21.98 0.94
C ASN A 114 6.17 20.74 0.33
N SER A 115 6.39 20.45 -0.95
CA SER A 115 5.87 19.24 -1.60
C SER A 115 6.46 17.97 -0.99
N GLY A 116 7.77 17.95 -0.74
CA GLY A 116 8.45 16.85 -0.06
C GLY A 116 7.94 16.62 1.36
N MET A 117 7.67 17.69 2.12
CA MET A 117 7.08 17.61 3.45
C MET A 117 5.67 17.06 3.43
N MET A 118 4.82 17.45 2.48
CA MET A 118 3.46 16.93 2.34
C MET A 118 3.43 15.45 1.97
N ILE A 119 4.32 15.01 1.07
CA ILE A 119 4.49 13.59 0.75
C ILE A 119 5.00 12.82 1.97
N SER A 120 5.88 13.40 2.77
CA SER A 120 6.33 12.79 4.03
C SER A 120 5.19 12.60 5.02
N LEU A 121 4.32 13.59 5.19
CA LEU A 121 3.12 13.50 6.02
C LEU A 121 2.14 12.46 5.50
N PHE A 122 2.01 12.34 4.18
CA PHE A 122 1.20 11.30 3.54
C PHE A 122 1.73 9.89 3.88
N PHE A 123 3.05 9.64 3.77
CA PHE A 123 3.64 8.34 4.15
C PHE A 123 3.54 8.08 5.64
N LEU A 124 3.69 9.11 6.49
CA LEU A 124 3.48 8.99 7.93
C LEU A 124 2.02 8.61 8.25
N ALA A 125 1.07 9.22 7.56
CA ALA A 125 -0.35 8.90 7.69
C ALA A 125 -0.69 7.47 7.23
N ILE A 126 0.02 6.92 6.22
CA ILE A 126 -0.12 5.51 5.82
C ILE A 126 0.34 4.57 6.94
N MET A 127 1.40 4.94 7.67
CA MET A 127 1.94 4.10 8.75
C MET A 127 1.07 4.14 10.02
N ALA A 128 0.42 5.26 10.30
CA ALA A 128 -0.33 5.48 11.54
C ALA A 128 -1.43 4.42 11.81
N PRO A 129 -2.28 4.02 10.85
CA PRO A 129 -3.27 2.98 11.08
C PRO A 129 -2.69 1.63 11.46
N GLY A 130 -1.45 1.32 11.08
CA GLY A 130 -0.78 0.07 11.44
C GLY A 130 -0.76 -0.18 12.95
N PHE A 131 -0.64 0.88 13.77
CA PHE A 131 -0.65 0.79 15.22
C PHE A 131 -2.06 0.53 15.81
N PHE A 132 -3.11 0.94 15.11
CA PHE A 132 -4.50 0.89 15.60
C PHE A 132 -5.40 0.00 14.76
N LEU A 133 -4.85 -0.74 13.79
CA LEU A 133 -5.62 -1.51 12.81
C LEU A 133 -6.62 -2.45 13.48
N GLY A 134 -6.20 -3.19 14.51
CA GLY A 134 -7.07 -4.11 15.23
C GLY A 134 -8.30 -3.42 15.84
N HIS A 135 -8.13 -2.22 16.40
CA HIS A 135 -9.25 -1.43 16.96
C HIS A 135 -10.16 -0.89 15.86
N VAL A 136 -9.58 -0.38 14.75
CA VAL A 136 -10.33 0.15 13.61
C VAL A 136 -11.19 -0.95 12.98
N VAL A 137 -10.61 -2.13 12.70
CA VAL A 137 -11.32 -3.27 12.10
C VAL A 137 -12.38 -3.82 13.04
N LYS A 138 -12.08 -3.92 14.35
CA LYS A 138 -13.05 -4.37 15.37
C LYS A 138 -14.26 -3.46 15.47
N TYR A 139 -14.05 -2.13 15.38
CA TYR A 139 -15.12 -1.13 15.49
C TYR A 139 -15.93 -0.99 14.20
N LEU A 140 -15.26 -0.89 13.05
CA LEU A 140 -15.87 -0.63 11.75
C LEU A 140 -16.36 -1.90 11.05
N LYS A 141 -15.77 -3.07 11.36
CA LYS A 141 -16.14 -4.38 10.77
C LYS A 141 -16.30 -4.30 9.23
N GLU A 142 -17.46 -4.69 8.74
CA GLU A 142 -17.78 -4.71 7.29
C GLU A 142 -17.73 -3.32 6.62
N LYS A 143 -17.85 -2.24 7.40
CA LYS A 143 -17.84 -0.87 6.90
C LYS A 143 -16.43 -0.30 6.71
N THR A 144 -15.38 -1.01 7.14
CA THR A 144 -13.99 -0.53 7.08
C THR A 144 -13.61 -0.11 5.66
N LYS A 145 -13.90 -0.92 4.64
CA LYS A 145 -13.63 -0.59 3.23
C LYS A 145 -14.31 0.71 2.78
N PHE A 146 -15.57 0.92 3.21
CA PHE A 146 -16.34 2.09 2.86
C PHE A 146 -15.75 3.36 3.48
N TYR A 147 -15.46 3.34 4.79
CA TYR A 147 -14.88 4.49 5.48
C TYR A 147 -13.46 4.79 5.00
N SER A 148 -12.67 3.77 4.68
CA SER A 148 -11.33 3.99 4.11
C SER A 148 -11.38 4.64 2.73
N LEU A 149 -12.26 4.17 1.83
CA LEU A 149 -12.49 4.81 0.53
C LEU A 149 -13.08 6.21 0.69
N LEU A 150 -13.95 6.43 1.67
CA LEU A 150 -14.50 7.76 1.99
C LEU A 150 -13.39 8.73 2.43
N CYS A 151 -12.46 8.29 3.28
CA CYS A 151 -11.30 9.09 3.67
C CYS A 151 -10.43 9.45 2.44
N ILE A 152 -10.20 8.48 1.53
CA ILE A 152 -9.46 8.75 0.29
C ILE A 152 -10.20 9.76 -0.59
N ALA A 153 -11.52 9.59 -0.78
CA ALA A 153 -12.32 10.52 -1.59
C ALA A 153 -12.32 11.93 -1.01
N LEU A 154 -12.53 12.07 0.30
CA LEU A 154 -12.49 13.37 0.97
C LEU A 154 -11.10 14.00 0.90
N GLY A 155 -10.04 13.21 1.04
CA GLY A 155 -8.67 13.71 0.92
C GLY A 155 -8.35 14.21 -0.49
N LEU A 156 -8.71 13.46 -1.54
CA LEU A 156 -8.56 13.90 -2.92
C LEU A 156 -9.41 15.15 -3.24
N ALA A 157 -10.63 15.22 -2.71
CA ALA A 157 -11.49 16.40 -2.85
C ALA A 157 -10.87 17.64 -2.20
N LEU A 158 -10.28 17.51 -1.00
CA LEU A 158 -9.59 18.60 -0.33
C LEU A 158 -8.37 19.08 -1.11
N ILE A 159 -7.58 18.18 -1.69
CA ILE A 159 -6.42 18.54 -2.52
C ILE A 159 -6.88 19.28 -3.78
N TRP A 160 -7.99 18.87 -4.40
CA TRP A 160 -8.50 19.50 -5.61
C TRP A 160 -9.14 20.86 -5.37
N ILE A 161 -9.99 21.01 -4.32
CA ILE A 161 -10.81 22.22 -4.10
C ILE A 161 -9.97 23.45 -3.77
N SER A 162 -8.78 23.26 -3.21
CA SER A 162 -8.03 24.41 -2.70
C SER A 162 -6.58 24.41 -3.13
N PRO A 163 -6.15 25.52 -3.77
CA PRO A 163 -4.73 25.77 -4.02
C PRO A 163 -3.98 26.24 -2.75
N LYS A 164 -4.57 26.12 -1.57
CA LYS A 164 -3.94 26.57 -0.31
C LYS A 164 -3.31 25.40 0.42
N GLU A 165 -2.08 25.53 0.89
CA GLU A 165 -1.34 24.54 1.69
C GLU A 165 -2.16 23.95 2.84
N TRP A 166 -2.94 24.78 3.52
CA TRP A 166 -3.79 24.43 4.66
C TRP A 166 -4.79 23.30 4.37
N LEU A 167 -5.22 23.12 3.12
CA LEU A 167 -6.17 22.10 2.73
C LEU A 167 -5.51 20.91 2.04
N ILE A 168 -4.35 21.11 1.44
CA ILE A 168 -3.53 20.03 0.87
C ILE A 168 -3.00 19.12 1.99
N ILE A 169 -2.53 19.70 3.11
CA ILE A 169 -2.02 18.94 4.25
C ILE A 169 -3.05 17.91 4.79
N PRO A 170 -4.25 18.34 5.25
CA PRO A 170 -5.25 17.38 5.72
C PRO A 170 -5.74 16.46 4.60
N GLY A 171 -5.73 16.90 3.34
CA GLY A 171 -6.00 16.06 2.18
C GLY A 171 -5.03 14.89 2.08
N CYS A 172 -3.74 15.16 2.13
CA CYS A 172 -2.69 14.13 2.12
C CYS A 172 -2.81 13.17 3.31
N ILE A 173 -3.09 13.70 4.51
CA ILE A 173 -3.28 12.88 5.72
C ILE A 173 -4.49 11.96 5.56
N LEU A 174 -5.64 12.46 5.07
CA LEU A 174 -6.84 11.64 4.88
C LEU A 174 -6.64 10.54 3.84
N VAL A 175 -5.99 10.84 2.71
CA VAL A 175 -5.67 9.81 1.70
C VAL A 175 -4.75 8.75 2.31
N GLY A 176 -3.71 9.18 3.04
CA GLY A 176 -2.76 8.27 3.70
C GLY A 176 -3.42 7.36 4.73
N LEU A 177 -4.26 7.91 5.62
CA LEU A 177 -5.02 7.16 6.62
C LEU A 177 -5.95 6.13 5.96
N GLY A 178 -6.67 6.53 4.89
CA GLY A 178 -7.57 5.63 4.17
C GLY A 178 -6.83 4.44 3.58
N TYR A 179 -5.71 4.67 2.91
CA TYR A 179 -4.90 3.61 2.31
C TYR A 179 -4.18 2.75 3.35
N GLY A 180 -3.67 3.37 4.42
CA GLY A 180 -2.98 2.69 5.52
C GLY A 180 -3.84 1.65 6.25
N VAL A 181 -5.19 1.76 6.17
CA VAL A 181 -6.11 0.72 6.63
C VAL A 181 -6.32 -0.36 5.58
N ILE A 182 -6.48 0.01 4.30
CA ILE A 182 -6.80 -0.94 3.22
C ILE A 182 -5.66 -1.91 2.97
N GLN A 183 -4.43 -1.43 2.91
CA GLN A 183 -3.25 -2.23 2.54
C GLN A 183 -3.04 -3.44 3.46
N PRO A 184 -2.89 -3.30 4.79
CA PRO A 184 -2.69 -4.45 5.67
C PRO A 184 -3.92 -5.36 5.73
N LEU A 185 -5.13 -4.80 5.59
CA LEU A 185 -6.36 -5.59 5.54
C LEU A 185 -6.39 -6.52 4.32
N ILE A 186 -5.91 -6.05 3.15
CA ILE A 186 -5.83 -6.89 1.95
C ILE A 186 -4.81 -8.01 2.14
N TYR A 187 -3.67 -7.74 2.77
CA TYR A 187 -2.67 -8.79 3.05
C TYR A 187 -3.23 -9.86 4.00
N ASP A 188 -3.90 -9.44 5.08
CA ASP A 188 -4.56 -10.34 6.01
C ASP A 188 -5.59 -11.24 5.30
N LYS A 189 -6.48 -10.63 4.50
CA LYS A 189 -7.47 -11.38 3.73
C LYS A 189 -6.88 -12.23 2.60
N THR A 190 -5.72 -11.90 2.09
CA THR A 190 -5.00 -12.73 1.11
C THR A 190 -4.53 -14.04 1.73
N VAL A 191 -4.05 -13.98 2.98
CA VAL A 191 -3.67 -15.19 3.74
C VAL A 191 -4.87 -16.14 3.89
N ASP A 192 -6.06 -15.60 4.17
CA ASP A 192 -7.29 -16.38 4.31
C ASP A 192 -7.78 -17.04 3.01
N THR A 193 -7.27 -16.63 1.84
CA THR A 193 -7.70 -17.18 0.52
C THR A 193 -6.90 -18.39 0.06
N ALA A 194 -5.83 -18.74 0.73
CA ALA A 194 -4.91 -19.80 0.34
C ALA A 194 -4.64 -20.78 1.49
N VAL A 195 -4.36 -22.05 1.14
CA VAL A 195 -3.83 -23.01 2.13
C VAL A 195 -2.43 -22.55 2.59
N PRO A 196 -2.01 -22.90 3.82
CA PRO A 196 -0.74 -22.42 4.41
C PRO A 196 0.47 -22.56 3.50
N GLN A 197 0.56 -23.68 2.74
CA GLN A 197 1.67 -23.96 1.83
C GLN A 197 1.71 -23.02 0.60
N LYS A 198 0.61 -22.35 0.26
CA LYS A 198 0.47 -21.46 -0.92
C LYS A 198 0.22 -20.00 -0.58
N THR A 199 0.24 -19.65 0.70
CA THR A 199 0.04 -18.27 1.17
C THR A 199 1.07 -17.32 0.60
N THR A 200 2.35 -17.71 0.58
CA THR A 200 3.42 -16.90 -0.02
C THR A 200 3.18 -16.64 -1.50
N LEU A 201 2.69 -17.61 -2.25
CA LEU A 201 2.36 -17.46 -3.66
C LEU A 201 1.18 -16.49 -3.85
N ALA A 202 0.13 -16.60 -3.03
CA ALA A 202 -1.02 -15.68 -3.08
C ALA A 202 -0.60 -14.24 -2.77
N LEU A 203 0.23 -14.04 -1.74
CA LEU A 203 0.79 -12.72 -1.41
C LEU A 203 1.67 -12.17 -2.54
N ALA A 204 2.49 -13.03 -3.18
CA ALA A 204 3.32 -12.62 -4.32
C ALA A 204 2.47 -12.09 -5.48
N PHE A 205 1.33 -12.73 -5.81
CA PHE A 205 0.42 -12.23 -6.84
C PHE A 205 -0.21 -10.89 -6.47
N VAL A 206 -0.62 -10.70 -5.21
CA VAL A 206 -1.18 -9.43 -4.73
C VAL A 206 -0.12 -8.32 -4.80
N MET A 207 1.12 -8.60 -4.40
CA MET A 207 2.24 -7.66 -4.51
C MET A 207 2.59 -7.34 -5.97
N ALA A 208 2.58 -8.35 -6.86
CA ALA A 208 2.79 -8.12 -8.29
C ALA A 208 1.75 -7.16 -8.87
N MET A 209 0.48 -7.29 -8.46
CA MET A 209 -0.57 -6.36 -8.88
C MET A 209 -0.34 -4.93 -8.35
N ASN A 210 0.19 -4.79 -7.13
CA ASN A 210 0.60 -3.49 -6.58
C ASN A 210 1.69 -2.83 -7.45
N TYR A 211 2.76 -3.56 -7.76
CA TYR A 211 3.84 -3.04 -8.61
C TYR A 211 3.37 -2.74 -10.04
N LEU A 212 2.44 -3.54 -10.57
CA LEU A 212 1.81 -3.26 -11.86
C LEU A 212 1.02 -1.95 -11.82
N ALA A 213 0.27 -1.68 -10.75
CA ALA A 213 -0.44 -0.42 -10.57
C ALA A 213 0.53 0.77 -10.46
N VAL A 214 1.68 0.60 -9.76
CA VAL A 214 2.75 1.61 -9.70
C VAL A 214 3.28 1.92 -11.09
N LEU A 215 3.61 0.88 -11.87
CA LEU A 215 4.14 1.02 -13.22
C LEU A 215 3.15 1.68 -14.18
N LEU A 216 1.88 1.29 -14.13
CA LEU A 216 0.86 1.77 -15.05
C LEU A 216 0.32 3.16 -14.69
N CYS A 217 0.49 3.62 -13.45
CA CYS A 217 -0.09 4.88 -12.96
C CYS A 217 0.24 6.08 -13.87
N PRO A 218 1.50 6.42 -14.17
CA PRO A 218 1.81 7.56 -15.03
C PRO A 218 1.25 7.40 -16.44
N PHE A 219 1.35 6.19 -17.04
CA PHE A 219 0.84 5.94 -18.39
C PHE A 219 -0.68 6.12 -18.49
N ILE A 220 -1.43 5.69 -17.46
CA ILE A 220 -2.89 5.87 -17.42
C ILE A 220 -3.21 7.36 -17.33
N VAL A 221 -2.52 8.11 -16.48
CA VAL A 221 -2.73 9.56 -16.34
C VAL A 221 -2.45 10.27 -17.67
N ASP A 222 -1.29 10.04 -18.27
CA ASP A 222 -0.90 10.66 -19.54
C ASP A 222 -1.85 10.30 -20.68
N PHE A 223 -2.30 9.04 -20.75
CA PHE A 223 -3.28 8.60 -21.72
C PHE A 223 -4.59 9.39 -21.62
N PHE A 224 -5.16 9.52 -20.41
CA PHE A 224 -6.41 10.26 -20.21
C PHE A 224 -6.23 11.77 -20.37
N GLN A 225 -5.12 12.35 -19.95
CA GLN A 225 -4.81 13.76 -20.21
C GLN A 225 -4.73 14.06 -21.71
N SER A 226 -4.08 13.17 -22.46
CA SER A 226 -4.00 13.26 -23.93
C SER A 226 -5.37 13.10 -24.58
N LEU A 227 -6.16 12.12 -24.12
CA LEU A 227 -7.49 11.84 -24.68
C LEU A 227 -8.47 13.01 -24.47
N PHE A 228 -8.44 13.63 -23.31
CA PHE A 228 -9.31 14.78 -23.00
C PHE A 228 -8.69 16.14 -23.38
N HIS A 229 -7.47 16.13 -23.93
CA HIS A 229 -6.71 17.36 -24.31
C HIS A 229 -6.54 18.34 -23.14
N VAL A 230 -6.45 17.84 -21.90
CA VAL A 230 -6.29 18.64 -20.68
C VAL A 230 -4.85 18.56 -20.19
N ARG A 231 -4.20 19.70 -20.02
CA ARG A 231 -2.81 19.80 -19.51
C ARG A 231 -2.69 20.24 -18.06
N SER A 232 -3.82 20.52 -17.38
CA SER A 232 -3.81 20.94 -15.98
C SER A 232 -3.35 19.81 -15.06
N GLN A 233 -2.54 20.13 -14.06
CA GLN A 233 -2.09 19.20 -13.03
C GLN A 233 -3.19 18.87 -12.01
N GLU A 234 -4.30 19.58 -12.03
CA GLU A 234 -5.50 19.24 -11.24
C GLU A 234 -6.27 18.05 -11.82
N PHE A 235 -6.18 17.81 -13.14
CA PHE A 235 -6.94 16.77 -13.83
C PHE A 235 -6.74 15.36 -13.22
N PRO A 236 -5.53 14.89 -12.90
CA PRO A 236 -5.33 13.60 -12.26
C PRO A 236 -6.10 13.44 -10.95
N PHE A 237 -6.22 14.49 -10.15
CA PHE A 237 -6.95 14.48 -8.87
C PHE A 237 -8.45 14.39 -9.08
N ILE A 238 -9.02 15.18 -10.01
CA ILE A 238 -10.45 15.14 -10.37
C ILE A 238 -10.82 13.76 -10.93
N PHE A 239 -10.04 13.26 -11.88
CA PHE A 239 -10.28 11.98 -12.53
C PHE A 239 -10.27 10.83 -11.51
N ASN A 240 -9.28 10.81 -10.61
CA ASN A 240 -9.19 9.79 -9.58
C ASN A 240 -10.24 9.96 -8.47
N LEU A 241 -10.67 11.19 -8.18
CA LEU A 241 -11.82 11.43 -7.31
C LEU A 241 -13.09 10.79 -7.90
N CYS A 242 -13.35 10.95 -9.19
CA CYS A 242 -14.48 10.29 -9.86
C CYS A 242 -14.39 8.76 -9.76
N ILE A 243 -13.22 8.19 -10.02
CA ILE A 243 -13.00 6.74 -9.87
C ILE A 243 -13.24 6.29 -8.42
N THR A 244 -12.76 7.06 -7.44
CA THR A 244 -12.94 6.75 -6.02
C THR A 244 -14.41 6.82 -5.61
N ILE A 245 -15.17 7.78 -6.11
CA ILE A 245 -16.61 7.89 -5.89
C ILE A 245 -17.34 6.68 -6.49
N LEU A 246 -16.99 6.24 -7.69
CA LEU A 246 -17.55 5.03 -8.30
C LEU A 246 -17.23 3.78 -7.46
N ALA A 247 -15.98 3.66 -6.99
CA ALA A 247 -15.56 2.59 -6.09
C ALA A 247 -16.33 2.63 -4.75
N LEU A 248 -16.59 3.83 -4.22
CA LEU A 248 -17.35 4.04 -2.99
C LEU A 248 -18.83 3.61 -3.16
N ILE A 249 -19.46 3.99 -4.27
CA ILE A 249 -20.83 3.58 -4.60
C ILE A 249 -20.90 2.07 -4.74
N TRP A 250 -19.92 1.47 -5.42
CA TRP A 250 -19.83 0.02 -5.55
C TRP A 250 -19.64 -0.67 -4.19
N ALA A 251 -18.76 -0.15 -3.34
CA ALA A 251 -18.54 -0.65 -1.97
C ALA A 251 -19.80 -0.52 -1.10
N TYR A 252 -20.57 0.55 -1.26
CA TYR A 252 -21.83 0.76 -0.52
C TYR A 252 -22.91 -0.25 -0.94
N ARG A 253 -23.04 -0.52 -2.25
CA ARG A 253 -24.03 -1.48 -2.78
C ARG A 253 -23.74 -2.92 -2.37
N ARG A 254 -22.45 -3.26 -2.20
CA ARG A 254 -22.01 -4.61 -1.84
C ARG A 254 -21.51 -4.67 -0.39
N LYS A 255 -22.42 -4.48 0.57
CA LYS A 255 -22.10 -4.46 2.02
C LYS A 255 -21.50 -5.77 2.54
N THR A 256 -21.92 -6.93 2.00
CA THR A 256 -21.50 -8.28 2.43
C THR A 256 -20.34 -8.83 1.61
N ASP A 257 -19.30 -8.03 1.42
CA ASP A 257 -18.26 -8.40 0.46
C ASP A 257 -17.11 -9.21 1.05
N PHE A 258 -16.41 -9.82 0.09
CA PHE A 258 -15.28 -10.72 0.15
C PHE A 258 -14.16 -10.35 1.15
N LEU A 259 -14.05 -9.08 1.57
CA LEU A 259 -13.08 -8.63 2.58
C LEU A 259 -13.45 -9.03 4.02
N PHE A 260 -14.74 -9.29 4.31
CA PHE A 260 -15.24 -9.54 5.66
C PHE A 260 -16.12 -10.78 5.76
N ARG A 261 -16.18 -11.60 4.73
CA ARG A 261 -16.93 -12.85 4.80
C ARG A 261 -16.15 -13.81 5.69
N ASP A 262 -16.58 -13.87 6.96
CA ASP A 262 -16.10 -14.86 7.89
C ASP A 262 -16.42 -16.25 7.37
N LYS A 263 -15.38 -17.08 7.23
CA LYS A 263 -15.41 -18.50 6.97
C LYS A 263 -16.10 -18.92 5.66
N LEU A 264 -15.30 -19.16 4.68
CA LEU A 264 -15.62 -20.11 3.63
C LEU A 264 -15.55 -21.54 4.18
#